data_b740395d2534fe2e4c1e5f60fe861216
#
_entry.id   b740395d2534fe2e4c1e5f60fe861216
#
_cell.length_a   1.000
_cell.length_b   1.000
_cell.length_c   1.000
_cell.angle_alpha   90.00
_cell.angle_beta   90.00
_cell.angle_gamma   90.00
#
_symmetry.space_group_name_H-M   'P 1'
#
loop_
_entity.id
_entity.type
_entity.pdbx_description
1 polymer ?
#
loop_
_entity_poly.entity_id
_entity_poly.type
_entity_poly.pdbx_seq_one_letter_code
_entity_poly.pdbx_strand_id
1 'polypeptide(L)' 'SELSEETLDELTQTLFESADADQSGSITFEELHDELLKHPGVIENLTIRLG' A
#
# COMPACT_ATOMS: atom_id res chain seq x y z
N SER A 1 -15.35 8.37 2.97
CA SER A 1 -15.29 7.13 3.72
C SER A 1 -13.96 6.99 4.40
N GLU A 2 -13.92 6.13 5.36
CA GLU A 2 -12.75 5.99 6.19
C GLU A 2 -11.95 4.76 5.81
N LEU A 3 -10.65 4.94 5.79
CA LEU A 3 -9.74 3.85 5.58
C LEU A 3 -9.25 3.36 6.93
N SER A 4 -9.60 2.14 7.26
CA SER A 4 -9.12 1.56 8.50
C SER A 4 -7.68 1.11 8.33
N GLU A 5 -7.02 0.92 9.47
CA GLU A 5 -5.64 0.46 9.43
C GLU A 5 -5.55 -0.92 8.78
N GLU A 6 -6.58 -1.73 8.96
CA GLU A 6 -6.59 -3.04 8.35
C GLU A 6 -6.59 -2.94 6.83
N THR A 7 -7.40 -2.03 6.29
CA THR A 7 -7.44 -1.85 4.85
C THR A 7 -6.09 -1.36 4.34
N LEU A 8 -5.48 -0.44 5.06
CA LEU A 8 -4.18 0.07 4.67
C LEU A 8 -3.13 -1.04 4.67
N ASP A 9 -3.18 -1.88 5.70
CA ASP A 9 -2.25 -2.99 5.79
C ASP A 9 -2.43 -3.95 4.62
N GLU A 10 -3.68 -4.26 4.29
CA GLU A 10 -3.94 -5.16 3.18
C GLU A 10 -3.45 -4.58 1.87
N LEU A 11 -3.70 -3.30 1.65
CA LEU A 11 -3.23 -2.65 0.42
C LEU A 11 -1.71 -2.67 0.36
N THR A 12 -1.08 -2.35 1.46
CA THR A 12 0.38 -2.35 1.50
C THR A 12 0.93 -3.73 1.17
N GLN A 13 0.34 -4.75 1.76
CA GLN A 13 0.81 -6.10 1.53
C GLN A 13 0.61 -6.50 0.07
N THR A 14 -0.55 -6.20 -0.49
CA THR A 14 -0.82 -6.54 -1.87
C THR A 14 0.15 -5.83 -2.80
N LEU A 15 0.39 -4.56 -2.58
CA LEU A 15 1.31 -3.81 -3.42
C LEU A 15 2.74 -4.32 -3.26
N PHE A 16 3.11 -4.64 -2.03
CA PHE A 16 4.45 -5.13 -1.77
C PHE A 16 4.71 -6.44 -2.50
N GLU A 17 3.74 -7.32 -2.47
CA GLU A 17 3.87 -8.60 -3.14
C GLU A 17 3.84 -8.43 -4.66
N SER A 18 2.95 -7.58 -5.16
CA SER A 18 2.86 -7.37 -6.60
C SER A 18 4.13 -6.79 -7.18
N ALA A 19 4.74 -5.88 -6.44
CA ALA A 19 5.94 -5.21 -6.92
C ALA A 19 7.20 -6.04 -6.69
N ASP A 20 7.08 -7.16 -5.99
CA ASP A 20 8.26 -7.97 -5.66
C ASP A 20 9.31 -7.13 -4.97
N ALA A 21 8.85 -6.18 -4.17
CA ALA A 21 9.78 -5.27 -3.51
C ALA A 21 10.70 -6.04 -2.57
N ASP A 22 10.22 -7.16 -2.06
CA ASP A 22 11.02 -7.98 -1.17
C ASP A 22 12.28 -8.47 -1.87
N GLN A 23 12.16 -8.86 -3.12
CA GLN A 23 13.29 -9.40 -3.86
C GLN A 23 14.25 -8.33 -4.31
N SER A 24 13.71 -7.21 -4.74
CA SER A 24 14.56 -6.12 -5.20
C SER A 24 15.32 -5.48 -4.04
N GLY A 25 14.78 -5.54 -2.85
CA GLY A 25 15.43 -4.95 -1.69
C GLY A 25 15.48 -3.44 -1.72
N SER A 26 14.77 -2.83 -2.65
CA SER A 26 14.80 -1.39 -2.80
C SER A 26 13.95 -0.69 -1.75
N ILE A 27 12.88 -1.33 -1.32
CA ILE A 27 11.95 -0.72 -0.39
C ILE A 27 11.48 -1.79 0.61
N THR A 28 11.27 -1.36 1.84
CA THR A 28 10.77 -2.27 2.86
C THR A 28 9.26 -2.11 3.00
N PHE A 29 8.65 -3.11 3.67
CA PHE A 29 7.21 -3.05 3.92
C PHE A 29 6.86 -1.79 4.69
N GLU A 30 7.66 -1.45 5.69
CA GLU A 30 7.40 -0.26 6.49
C GLU A 30 7.48 1.00 5.65
N GLU A 31 8.46 1.05 4.77
CA GLU A 31 8.61 2.22 3.92
C GLU A 31 7.40 2.39 3.01
N LEU A 32 6.94 1.30 2.42
CA LEU A 32 5.77 1.35 1.55
C LEU A 32 4.54 1.76 2.34
N HIS A 33 4.39 1.20 3.53
CA HIS A 33 3.26 1.54 4.39
C HIS A 33 3.27 3.02 4.73
N ASP A 34 4.45 3.53 5.04
CA ASP A 34 4.58 4.95 5.38
C ASP A 34 4.26 5.84 4.19
N GLU A 35 4.70 5.44 3.01
CA GLU A 35 4.41 6.21 1.81
C GLU A 35 2.90 6.28 1.56
N LEU A 36 2.22 5.17 1.72
CA LEU A 36 0.78 5.17 1.52
C LEU A 36 0.08 6.07 2.53
N LEU A 37 0.58 6.10 3.75
CA LEU A 37 0.02 6.99 4.76
C LEU A 37 0.17 8.45 4.37
N LYS A 38 1.29 8.77 3.76
CA LYS A 38 1.54 10.15 3.35
C LYS A 38 0.75 10.57 2.13
N HIS A 39 0.28 9.59 1.36
CA HIS A 39 -0.42 9.88 0.11
C HIS A 39 -1.77 9.19 0.09
N PRO A 40 -2.73 9.71 0.87
CA PRO A 40 -4.05 9.06 0.93
C PRO A 40 -4.78 9.04 -0.41
N GLY A 41 -4.47 9.97 -1.29
CA GLY A 41 -5.07 9.97 -2.62
C GLY A 41 -4.72 8.73 -3.41
N VAL A 42 -3.51 8.25 -3.24
CA VAL A 42 -3.09 7.03 -3.92
C VAL A 42 -3.90 5.84 -3.43
N ILE A 43 -4.14 5.79 -2.13
CA ILE A 43 -4.92 4.70 -1.55
C ILE A 43 -6.33 4.69 -2.13
N GLU A 44 -6.95 5.87 -2.24
CA GLU A 44 -8.28 5.96 -2.80
C GLU A 44 -8.30 5.48 -4.25
N ASN A 45 -7.30 5.91 -5.01
CA ASN A 45 -7.22 5.52 -6.41
C ASN A 45 -7.12 4.01 -6.54
N LEU A 46 -6.27 3.40 -5.74
CA LEU A 46 -6.08 1.96 -5.80
C LEU A 46 -7.33 1.21 -5.38
N THR A 47 -8.01 1.72 -4.37
CA THR A 47 -9.24 1.09 -3.90
C THR A 47 -10.30 1.10 -4.99
N ILE A 48 -10.42 2.22 -5.70
CA ILE A 48 -11.40 2.33 -6.77
C ILE A 48 -11.07 1.34 -7.87
N ARG A 49 -9.80 1.21 -8.21
CA ARG A 49 -9.40 0.31 -9.27
C ARG A 49 -9.66 -1.15 -8.90
N LEU A 50 -9.41 -1.48 -7.64
CA LEU A 50 -9.61 -2.85 -7.19
C LEU A 50 -11.08 -3.19 -7.01
N GLY A 51 -11.87 -2.19 -6.67
CA GLY A 51 -13.28 -2.38 -6.45
C GLY A 51 -14.05 -2.29 -7.72
#